data_0778ae63e128c66fe62e7af77efc31b0
#
_entry.id   0778ae63e128c66fe62e7af77efc31b0
#
_cell.length_a   1.000
_cell.length_b   1.000
_cell.length_c   1.000
_cell.angle_alpha   90.00
_cell.angle_beta   90.00
_cell.angle_gamma   90.00
#
_symmetry.space_group_name_H-M   'P 1'
#
loop_
_entity.id
_entity.type
_entity.pdbx_description
1 polymer ?
#
loop_
_entity_poly.entity_id
_entity_poly.type
_entity_poly.pdbx_seq_one_letter_code
_entity_poly.pdbx_strand_id
1 'polypeptide(L)' 'MKITKHYDRNINLGNYQTARVGITLEKEVDVGSTPELKKISNSLLEKCKELVHEELEQLKEEENG' A
#
# COMPACT_ATOMS: atom_id res chain seq x y z
N MET A 1 -8.47 -17.33 9.54
CA MET A 1 -8.57 -15.89 9.83
C MET A 1 -7.97 -15.10 8.68
N LYS A 2 -8.66 -14.10 8.21
CA LYS A 2 -8.19 -13.28 7.09
C LYS A 2 -7.75 -11.91 7.58
N ILE A 3 -6.56 -11.49 7.19
CA ILE A 3 -6.05 -10.15 7.48
C ILE A 3 -6.10 -9.34 6.20
N THR A 4 -6.75 -8.19 6.24
CA THR A 4 -6.84 -7.28 5.12
C THR A 4 -6.19 -5.97 5.52
N LYS A 5 -5.29 -5.46 4.67
CA LYS A 5 -4.68 -4.15 4.84
C LYS A 5 -4.90 -3.31 3.61
N HIS A 6 -5.20 -2.07 3.85
CA HIS A 6 -5.42 -1.09 2.78
C HIS A 6 -4.52 0.10 3.02
N TYR A 7 -3.90 0.58 1.95
CA TYR A 7 -3.09 1.79 2.00
C TYR A 7 -3.33 2.58 0.73
N ASP A 8 -3.62 3.85 0.88
CA ASP A 8 -3.77 4.72 -0.27
C ASP A 8 -3.07 6.07 -0.02
N ARG A 9 -2.76 6.74 -1.11
CA ARG A 9 -2.07 8.01 -1.04
C ARG A 9 -2.53 8.91 -2.18
N ASN A 10 -2.80 10.16 -1.84
CA ASN A 10 -3.10 11.19 -2.83
C ASN A 10 -1.82 11.94 -3.15
N ILE A 11 -1.59 12.19 -4.43
CA ILE A 11 -0.48 13.02 -4.87
C ILE A 11 -1.01 14.20 -5.66
N ASN A 12 -0.35 15.32 -5.46
CA ASN A 12 -0.62 16.52 -6.24
C ASN A 12 0.35 16.55 -7.42
N LEU A 13 -0.21 16.47 -8.63
CA LEU A 13 0.58 16.47 -9.86
C LEU A 13 0.84 17.88 -10.39
N GLY A 14 0.40 18.92 -9.70
CA GLY A 14 0.48 20.28 -10.18
C GLY A 14 -0.67 20.60 -11.13
N ASN A 15 -0.82 21.86 -11.51
CA ASN A 15 -1.86 22.32 -12.45
C ASN A 15 -3.27 21.88 -12.07
N TYR A 16 -3.58 21.87 -10.78
CA TYR A 16 -4.89 21.45 -10.23
C TYR A 16 -5.22 19.98 -10.48
N GLN A 17 -4.23 19.16 -10.79
CA GLN A 17 -4.41 17.74 -10.98
C GLN A 17 -3.97 16.97 -9.75
N THR A 18 -4.74 15.96 -9.40
CA THR A 18 -4.40 15.06 -8.32
C THR A 18 -4.56 13.62 -8.79
N ALA A 19 -3.72 12.73 -8.27
CA ALA A 19 -3.85 11.31 -8.52
C ALA A 19 -3.96 10.59 -7.18
N ARG A 20 -4.70 9.51 -7.17
CA ARG A 20 -4.84 8.66 -5.99
C ARG A 20 -4.42 7.25 -6.35
N VAL A 21 -3.49 6.71 -5.56
CA VAL A 21 -3.02 5.35 -5.72
C VAL A 21 -3.31 4.58 -4.44
N GLY A 22 -3.91 3.44 -4.56
CA GLY A 22 -4.24 2.62 -3.41
C GLY A 22 -4.08 1.15 -3.72
N ILE A 23 -3.90 0.37 -2.67
CA ILE A 23 -3.80 -1.08 -2.79
C ILE A 23 -4.42 -1.72 -1.56
N THR A 24 -5.05 -2.86 -1.77
CA THR A 24 -5.56 -3.70 -0.69
C THR A 24 -4.91 -5.06 -0.81
N LEU A 25 -4.33 -5.54 0.28
CA LEU A 25 -3.74 -6.88 0.33
C LEU A 25 -4.44 -7.70 1.39
N GLU A 26 -4.72 -8.95 1.06
CA GLU A 26 -5.36 -9.89 1.96
C GLU A 26 -4.45 -11.09 2.15
N LYS A 27 -4.43 -11.63 3.36
CA LYS A 27 -3.68 -12.83 3.66
C LYS A 27 -4.49 -13.72 4.59
N GLU A 28 -4.60 -14.98 4.23
CA GLU A 28 -5.21 -15.99 5.09
C GLU A 28 -4.17 -16.42 6.11
N VAL A 29 -4.54 -16.39 7.39
CA VAL A 29 -3.62 -16.69 8.48
C VAL A 29 -4.25 -17.70 9.42
N ASP A 30 -3.50 -18.73 9.76
CA ASP A 30 -3.94 -19.76 10.69
C ASP A 30 -3.11 -19.65 11.97
N VAL A 31 -3.32 -18.57 12.71
CA VAL A 31 -2.49 -18.23 13.86
C VAL A 31 -3.34 -17.93 15.07
N GLY A 32 -2.88 -18.37 16.22
CA GLY A 32 -3.58 -18.17 17.46
C GLY A 32 -3.07 -17.05 18.35
N SER A 33 -1.89 -16.47 18.11
CA SER A 33 -1.32 -15.50 19.04
C SER A 33 -1.36 -14.07 18.50
N THR A 34 -1.65 -13.12 19.39
CA THR A 34 -1.70 -11.69 19.07
C THR A 34 -0.36 -11.14 18.57
N PRO A 35 0.81 -11.48 19.16
CA PRO A 35 2.08 -10.98 18.65
C PRO A 35 2.38 -11.40 17.22
N GLU A 36 2.02 -12.62 16.84
CA GLU A 36 2.21 -13.10 15.49
C GLU A 36 1.30 -12.38 14.51
N LEU A 37 0.06 -12.15 14.89
CA LEU A 37 -0.90 -11.40 14.07
C LEU A 37 -0.41 -9.98 13.83
N LYS A 38 0.18 -9.34 14.83
CA LYS A 38 0.74 -8.00 14.68
C LYS A 38 1.90 -7.99 13.71
N LYS A 39 2.79 -8.97 13.76
CA LYS A 39 3.92 -9.08 12.84
C LYS A 39 3.44 -9.24 11.40
N ILE A 40 2.49 -10.12 11.18
CA ILE A 40 1.94 -10.36 9.84
C ILE A 40 1.24 -9.11 9.33
N SER A 41 0.46 -8.47 10.18
CA SER A 41 -0.25 -7.24 9.84
C SER A 41 0.71 -6.13 9.44
N ASN A 42 1.78 -5.91 10.21
CA ASN A 42 2.78 -4.90 9.92
C ASN A 42 3.54 -5.21 8.64
N SER A 43 3.90 -6.47 8.42
CA SER A 43 4.58 -6.91 7.22
C SER A 43 3.73 -6.65 5.97
N LEU A 44 2.44 -6.93 6.06
CA LEU A 44 1.51 -6.71 4.98
C LEU A 44 1.34 -5.23 4.67
N LEU A 45 1.28 -4.40 5.71
CA LEU A 45 1.20 -2.95 5.55
C LEU A 45 2.45 -2.38 4.90
N GLU A 46 3.63 -2.84 5.31
CA GLU A 46 4.89 -2.43 4.69
C GLU A 46 4.91 -2.77 3.19
N LYS A 47 4.40 -3.93 2.83
CA LYS A 47 4.30 -4.33 1.45
C LYS A 47 3.37 -3.42 0.66
N CYS A 48 2.23 -3.04 1.26
CA CYS A 48 1.32 -2.08 0.65
C CYS A 48 2.02 -0.75 0.36
N LYS A 49 2.80 -0.26 1.32
CA LYS A 49 3.53 1.00 1.18
C LYS A 49 4.55 0.94 0.05
N GLU A 50 5.29 -0.17 -0.04
CA GLU A 50 6.27 -0.36 -1.10
C GLU A 50 5.63 -0.35 -2.48
N LEU A 51 4.52 -1.06 -2.65
CA LEU A 51 3.84 -1.15 -3.93
C LEU A 51 3.26 0.20 -4.34
N VAL A 52 2.69 0.94 -3.41
CA VAL A 52 2.18 2.28 -3.69
C VAL A 52 3.32 3.22 -4.06
N HIS A 53 4.45 3.12 -3.36
CA HIS A 53 5.62 3.95 -3.64
C HIS A 53 6.15 3.70 -5.05
N GLU A 54 6.22 2.45 -5.49
CA GLU A 54 6.64 2.10 -6.84
C GLU A 54 5.71 2.69 -7.90
N GLU A 55 4.41 2.62 -7.67
CA GLU A 55 3.43 3.22 -8.59
C GLU A 55 3.60 4.74 -8.68
N LEU A 56 3.84 5.39 -7.56
CA LEU A 56 4.06 6.83 -7.52
C LEU A 56 5.32 7.23 -8.29
N GLU A 57 6.37 6.45 -8.20
CA GLU A 57 7.60 6.71 -8.94
C GLU A 57 7.38 6.56 -10.44
N GLN A 58 6.63 5.57 -10.87
CA GLN A 58 6.29 5.37 -12.27
C GLN A 58 5.48 6.53 -12.82
N LEU A 59 4.52 7.03 -12.05
CA LEU A 59 3.73 8.18 -12.46
C LEU A 59 4.58 9.43 -12.63
N LYS A 60 5.55 9.63 -11.76
CA LYS A 60 6.48 10.77 -11.87
C LYS A 60 7.35 10.66 -13.12
N GLU A 61 7.82 9.46 -13.42
CA GLU A 61 8.62 9.23 -14.62
C GLU A 61 7.82 9.49 -15.88
N GLU A 62 6.57 9.08 -15.93
CA GLU A 62 5.68 9.31 -17.06
C GLU A 62 5.43 10.80 -17.29
N GLU A 63 5.30 11.58 -16.22
CA GLU A 63 5.10 13.02 -16.32
C GLU A 63 6.34 13.76 -16.80
N ASN A 64 7.50 13.29 -16.38
CA ASN A 64 8.78 13.93 -16.72
C ASN A 64 9.35 13.44 -18.04
N GLY A 65 8.74 12.40 -18.57
CA GLY A 65 9.16 11.83 -19.85
C GLY A 65 8.42 12.46 -21.00
#